data_35b9109b58124ff62a9f241744784bf6
#
_entry.id   35b9109b58124ff62a9f241744784bf6
#
_cell.length_a   1.000
_cell.length_b   1.000
_cell.length_c   1.000
_cell.angle_alpha   90.00
_cell.angle_beta   90.00
_cell.angle_gamma   90.00
#
_symmetry.space_group_name_H-M   'P 1'
#
loop_
_entity.id
_entity.type
_entity.pdbx_description
1 polymer ?
#
loop_
_entity_poly.entity_id
_entity_poly.type
_entity_poly.pdbx_seq_one_letter_code
_entity_poly.pdbx_strand_id
1 'polypeptide(L)'
;MKKKLRKILAIAAALTLSLTLSVTALAETLAYSAIASSIAAAEKTQLGVAQDGPLLTEELLPAGSSVSDWTALAMARAEVADDYAGYLTRLQAYVERQYAENGCLHEVKATEYHRIALTAAALGGDPTSFGTKPDGTPIDLVAEGTYNWQGENDLGAQGLNGWIFALLTVDAVNADIPADARYSRQ
;
A
#
# COMPACT_ATOMS: atom_id res chain seq x y z
N MET A 1 44.81 -27.38 -16.51
CA MET A 1 44.92 -26.00 -15.95
C MET A 1 43.95 -25.00 -16.59
N LYS A 2 43.88 -24.83 -17.89
CA LYS A 2 43.06 -23.82 -18.59
C LYS A 2 41.53 -23.88 -18.28
N LYS A 3 40.92 -25.08 -18.12
CA LYS A 3 39.48 -25.21 -17.80
C LYS A 3 39.12 -24.80 -16.37
N LYS A 4 40.01 -25.05 -15.37
CA LYS A 4 39.80 -24.62 -13.99
C LYS A 4 39.89 -23.09 -13.85
N LEU A 5 40.87 -22.48 -14.53
CA LEU A 5 41.06 -21.03 -14.54
C LEU A 5 39.84 -20.30 -15.16
N ARG A 6 39.28 -20.80 -16.26
CA ARG A 6 38.08 -20.25 -16.89
C ARG A 6 36.83 -20.31 -15.97
N LYS A 7 36.66 -21.41 -15.19
CA LYS A 7 35.57 -21.53 -14.22
C LYS A 7 35.75 -20.51 -13.06
N ILE A 8 36.97 -20.35 -12.55
CA ILE A 8 37.23 -19.39 -11.49
C ILE A 8 36.98 -17.94 -11.97
N LEU A 9 37.43 -17.60 -13.17
CA LEU A 9 37.17 -16.30 -13.79
C LEU A 9 35.67 -16.04 -14.01
N ALA A 10 34.90 -17.05 -14.45
CA ALA A 10 33.46 -16.91 -14.65
C ALA A 10 32.72 -16.71 -13.32
N ILE A 11 33.10 -17.42 -12.26
CA ILE A 11 32.53 -17.26 -10.91
C ILE A 11 32.89 -15.88 -10.34
N ALA A 12 34.12 -15.44 -10.48
CA ALA A 12 34.54 -14.11 -10.04
C ALA A 12 33.79 -13.00 -10.79
N ALA A 13 33.61 -13.11 -12.11
CA ALA A 13 32.83 -12.17 -12.90
C ALA A 13 31.34 -12.15 -12.52
N ALA A 14 30.75 -13.30 -12.24
CA ALA A 14 29.36 -13.39 -11.79
C ALA A 14 29.16 -12.76 -10.39
N LEU A 15 30.10 -12.98 -9.48
CA LEU A 15 30.09 -12.39 -8.13
C LEU A 15 30.27 -10.86 -8.18
N THR A 16 31.17 -10.36 -9.00
CA THR A 16 31.35 -8.90 -9.16
C THR A 16 30.12 -8.26 -9.81
N LEU A 17 29.49 -8.90 -10.80
CA LEU A 17 28.29 -8.37 -11.45
C LEU A 17 27.10 -8.35 -10.48
N SER A 18 26.90 -9.39 -9.68
CA SER A 18 25.82 -9.43 -8.69
C SER A 18 26.04 -8.40 -7.58
N LEU A 19 27.27 -8.19 -7.15
CA LEU A 19 27.59 -7.20 -6.13
C LEU A 19 27.39 -5.76 -6.63
N THR A 20 27.77 -5.46 -7.88
CA THR A 20 27.56 -4.14 -8.48
C THR A 20 26.07 -3.83 -8.67
N LEU A 21 25.24 -4.79 -9.12
CA LEU A 21 23.80 -4.64 -9.24
C LEU A 21 23.14 -4.38 -7.88
N SER A 22 23.58 -5.08 -6.83
CA SER A 22 23.06 -4.89 -5.48
C SER A 22 23.42 -3.51 -4.90
N VAL A 23 24.61 -3.02 -5.17
CA VAL A 23 25.07 -1.69 -4.70
C VAL A 23 24.35 -0.56 -5.42
N THR A 24 24.08 -0.69 -6.72
CA THR A 24 23.34 0.34 -7.46
C THR A 24 21.88 0.40 -7.01
N ALA A 25 21.22 -0.74 -6.84
CA ALA A 25 19.86 -0.80 -6.33
C ALA A 25 19.72 -0.20 -4.92
N LEU A 26 20.69 -0.48 -4.04
CA LEU A 26 20.73 0.09 -2.69
C LEU A 26 20.98 1.62 -2.73
N ALA A 27 21.86 2.08 -3.60
CA ALA A 27 22.15 3.52 -3.75
C ALA A 27 20.93 4.29 -4.27
N GLU A 28 20.17 3.73 -5.21
CA GLU A 28 18.90 4.32 -5.69
C GLU A 28 17.84 4.37 -4.57
N THR A 29 17.65 3.29 -3.83
CA THR A 29 16.70 3.25 -2.70
C THR A 29 17.04 4.30 -1.64
N LEU A 30 18.30 4.42 -1.27
CA LEU A 30 18.77 5.45 -0.33
C LEU A 30 18.56 6.88 -0.86
N ALA A 31 18.70 7.10 -2.16
CA ALA A 31 18.46 8.40 -2.77
C ALA A 31 16.97 8.79 -2.71
N TYR A 32 16.06 7.87 -3.02
CA TYR A 32 14.62 8.11 -2.93
C TYR A 32 14.17 8.35 -1.49
N SER A 33 14.63 7.57 -0.52
CA SER A 33 14.31 7.76 0.89
C SER A 33 14.79 9.12 1.41
N ALA A 34 16.01 9.55 1.02
CA ALA A 34 16.52 10.86 1.38
C ALA A 34 15.70 12.01 0.80
N ILE A 35 15.25 11.89 -0.46
CA ILE A 35 14.37 12.89 -1.09
C ILE A 35 13.02 12.93 -0.36
N ALA A 36 12.40 11.79 -0.10
CA ALA A 36 11.13 11.71 0.62
C ALA A 36 11.23 12.31 2.02
N SER A 37 12.31 12.02 2.76
CA SER A 37 12.59 12.62 4.07
C SER A 37 12.75 14.13 4.01
N SER A 38 13.40 14.64 2.95
CA SER A 38 13.55 16.09 2.74
C SER A 38 12.21 16.76 2.46
N ILE A 39 11.33 16.12 1.69
CA ILE A 39 9.97 16.60 1.42
C ILE A 39 9.17 16.63 2.72
N ALA A 40 9.15 15.56 3.49
CA ALA A 40 8.45 15.49 4.77
C ALA A 40 8.96 16.56 5.76
N ALA A 41 10.27 16.80 5.82
CA ALA A 41 10.86 17.85 6.66
C ALA A 41 10.42 19.26 6.23
N ALA A 42 10.34 19.51 4.92
CA ALA A 42 9.84 20.78 4.39
C ALA A 42 8.35 20.97 4.72
N GLU A 43 7.53 19.95 4.57
CA GLU A 43 6.12 19.93 4.92
C GLU A 43 5.91 20.26 6.41
N LYS A 44 6.64 19.56 7.30
CA LYS A 44 6.63 19.84 8.76
C LYS A 44 6.95 21.31 9.04
N THR A 45 7.96 21.85 8.37
CA THR A 45 8.32 23.26 8.54
C THR A 45 7.20 24.22 8.12
N GLN A 46 6.54 23.94 6.98
CA GLN A 46 5.44 24.77 6.48
C GLN A 46 4.20 24.71 7.39
N LEU A 47 3.94 23.55 7.97
CA LEU A 47 2.79 23.33 8.87
C LEU A 47 3.08 23.72 10.32
N GLY A 48 4.30 24.14 10.66
CA GLY A 48 4.70 24.46 12.02
C GLY A 48 4.82 23.24 12.95
N VAL A 49 5.00 22.06 12.35
CA VAL A 49 5.22 20.80 13.08
C VAL A 49 6.70 20.66 13.45
N ALA A 50 6.99 20.21 14.65
CA ALA A 50 8.35 19.87 15.06
C ALA A 50 8.93 18.79 14.15
N GLN A 51 10.24 18.81 13.88
CA GLN A 51 10.86 17.86 12.94
C GLN A 51 10.75 16.39 13.40
N ASP A 52 10.67 16.15 14.68
CA ASP A 52 10.41 14.85 15.33
C ASP A 52 8.92 14.56 15.58
N GLY A 53 8.03 15.55 15.35
CA GLY A 53 6.58 15.38 15.46
C GLY A 53 5.98 14.63 14.26
N PRO A 54 4.84 13.95 14.44
CA PRO A 54 4.16 13.25 13.36
C PRO A 54 3.41 14.20 12.41
N LEU A 55 3.41 13.88 11.11
CA LEU A 55 2.50 14.46 10.10
C LEU A 55 1.18 13.72 10.04
N LEU A 56 1.21 12.40 10.24
CA LEU A 56 0.06 11.52 10.15
C LEU A 56 -0.82 11.64 11.40
N THR A 57 -1.45 12.80 11.58
CA THR A 57 -2.38 13.09 12.68
C THR A 57 -3.79 13.33 12.15
N GLU A 58 -4.80 13.23 13.01
CA GLU A 58 -6.19 13.51 12.62
C GLU A 58 -6.40 14.97 12.17
N GLU A 59 -5.63 15.89 12.74
CA GLU A 59 -5.72 17.32 12.42
C GLU A 59 -5.14 17.66 11.06
N LEU A 60 -3.98 17.08 10.72
CA LEU A 60 -3.23 17.43 9.50
C LEU A 60 -3.59 16.52 8.32
N LEU A 61 -3.62 15.22 8.57
CA LEU A 61 -3.85 14.19 7.57
C LEU A 61 -4.86 13.16 8.10
N PRO A 62 -6.17 13.50 8.12
CA PRO A 62 -7.22 12.63 8.61
C PRO A 62 -7.29 11.34 7.80
N ALA A 63 -7.35 10.19 8.48
CA ALA A 63 -7.40 8.88 7.85
C ALA A 63 -8.71 8.67 7.06
N GLY A 64 -8.62 7.97 5.93
CA GLY A 64 -9.75 7.75 5.02
C GLY A 64 -9.92 8.83 3.96
N SER A 65 -9.16 9.93 4.00
CA SER A 65 -9.11 10.88 2.90
C SER A 65 -8.11 10.43 1.81
N SER A 66 -8.44 10.71 0.55
CA SER A 66 -7.57 10.30 -0.56
C SER A 66 -6.16 10.87 -0.46
N VAL A 67 -6.04 12.13 -0.09
CA VAL A 67 -4.72 12.80 0.05
C VAL A 67 -3.92 12.16 1.17
N SER A 68 -4.53 11.99 2.35
CA SER A 68 -3.84 11.46 3.52
C SER A 68 -3.40 10.01 3.35
N ASP A 69 -4.28 9.17 2.78
CA ASP A 69 -3.97 7.75 2.60
C ASP A 69 -2.82 7.55 1.61
N TRP A 70 -2.81 8.27 0.47
CA TRP A 70 -1.70 8.20 -0.48
C TRP A 70 -0.40 8.77 0.10
N THR A 71 -0.49 9.81 0.93
CA THR A 71 0.66 10.37 1.64
C THR A 71 1.24 9.35 2.63
N ALA A 72 0.38 8.74 3.46
CA ALA A 72 0.80 7.72 4.42
C ALA A 72 1.46 6.52 3.74
N LEU A 73 0.86 6.01 2.65
CA LEU A 73 1.41 4.95 1.83
C LEU A 73 2.79 5.33 1.27
N ALA A 74 2.90 6.51 0.67
CA ALA A 74 4.15 6.98 0.06
C ALA A 74 5.27 7.14 1.11
N MET A 75 4.96 7.73 2.26
CA MET A 75 5.91 7.89 3.36
C MET A 75 6.38 6.54 3.92
N ALA A 76 5.45 5.59 4.13
CA ALA A 76 5.80 4.25 4.60
C ALA A 76 6.68 3.50 3.61
N ARG A 77 6.37 3.55 2.30
CA ARG A 77 7.16 2.91 1.25
C ARG A 77 8.54 3.54 1.08
N ALA A 78 8.68 4.81 1.41
CA ALA A 78 9.96 5.54 1.41
C ALA A 78 10.72 5.47 2.74
N GLU A 79 10.21 4.72 3.72
CA GLU A 79 10.80 4.54 5.05
C GLU A 79 10.99 5.86 5.83
N VAL A 80 10.12 6.85 5.58
CA VAL A 80 10.08 8.09 6.36
C VAL A 80 9.47 7.81 7.73
N ALA A 81 10.13 8.20 8.81
CA ALA A 81 9.62 7.96 10.15
C ALA A 81 8.38 8.81 10.47
N ASP A 82 7.28 8.16 10.87
CA ASP A 82 6.03 8.81 11.32
C ASP A 82 5.18 7.86 12.18
N ASP A 83 4.01 8.30 12.67
CA ASP A 83 3.07 7.49 13.46
C ASP A 83 2.18 6.61 12.59
N TYR A 84 2.74 5.59 11.95
CA TYR A 84 1.99 4.65 11.11
C TYR A 84 1.00 3.79 11.91
N ALA A 85 1.32 3.42 13.13
CA ALA A 85 0.44 2.61 13.97
C ALA A 85 -0.81 3.38 14.39
N GLY A 86 -0.65 4.64 14.77
CA GLY A 86 -1.77 5.53 15.09
C GLY A 86 -2.61 5.82 13.83
N TYR A 87 -1.98 6.05 12.68
CA TYR A 87 -2.71 6.23 11.42
C TYR A 87 -3.52 5.00 11.04
N LEU A 88 -2.93 3.81 11.11
CA LEU A 88 -3.59 2.54 10.80
C LEU A 88 -4.81 2.30 11.70
N THR A 89 -4.69 2.60 12.99
CA THR A 89 -5.81 2.51 13.94
C THR A 89 -6.96 3.44 13.56
N ARG A 90 -6.67 4.68 13.19
CA ARG A 90 -7.69 5.65 12.75
C ARG A 90 -8.31 5.24 11.41
N LEU A 91 -7.51 4.71 10.49
CA LEU A 91 -8.00 4.21 9.19
C LEU A 91 -8.94 3.03 9.36
N GLN A 92 -8.62 2.09 10.26
CA GLN A 92 -9.51 0.99 10.60
C GLN A 92 -10.82 1.50 11.20
N ALA A 93 -10.77 2.41 12.16
CA ALA A 93 -11.96 3.02 12.76
C ALA A 93 -12.81 3.77 11.72
N TYR A 94 -12.17 4.43 10.73
CA TYR A 94 -12.88 5.03 9.61
C TYR A 94 -13.65 3.98 8.80
N VAL A 95 -13.00 2.88 8.45
CA VAL A 95 -13.61 1.78 7.67
C VAL A 95 -14.78 1.17 8.43
N GLU A 96 -14.60 0.80 9.69
CA GLU A 96 -15.66 0.22 10.55
C GLU A 96 -16.87 1.16 10.66
N ARG A 97 -16.64 2.46 10.78
CA ARG A 97 -17.72 3.46 10.79
C ARG A 97 -18.47 3.49 9.46
N GLN A 98 -17.78 3.44 8.29
CA GLN A 98 -18.45 3.39 6.99
C GLN A 98 -19.36 2.17 6.88
N TYR A 99 -18.90 0.99 7.35
CA TYR A 99 -19.73 -0.21 7.36
C TYR A 99 -20.92 -0.11 8.33
N ALA A 100 -20.73 0.54 9.47
CA ALA A 100 -21.82 0.74 10.42
C ALA A 100 -22.91 1.70 9.91
N GLU A 101 -22.51 2.73 9.18
CA GLU A 101 -23.41 3.78 8.68
C GLU A 101 -24.06 3.39 7.33
N ASN A 102 -23.29 2.76 6.42
CA ASN A 102 -23.68 2.56 5.03
C ASN A 102 -23.74 1.09 4.63
N GLY A 103 -23.31 0.16 5.48
CA GLY A 103 -23.24 -1.28 5.17
C GLY A 103 -22.06 -1.66 4.27
N CYS A 104 -21.31 -0.70 3.76
CA CYS A 104 -20.14 -0.90 2.89
C CYS A 104 -19.20 0.29 2.98
N LEU A 105 -17.98 0.14 2.47
CA LEU A 105 -17.03 1.26 2.41
C LEU A 105 -17.45 2.31 1.38
N HIS A 106 -17.91 1.86 0.20
CA HIS A 106 -18.44 2.74 -0.85
C HIS A 106 -19.28 1.93 -1.87
N GLU A 107 -20.47 2.41 -2.19
CA GLU A 107 -21.44 1.71 -3.06
C GLU A 107 -21.01 1.70 -4.54
N VAL A 108 -20.29 2.72 -4.99
CA VAL A 108 -20.04 2.99 -6.41
C VAL A 108 -18.57 2.86 -6.81
N LYS A 109 -17.63 3.14 -5.88
CA LYS A 109 -16.20 3.27 -6.18
C LYS A 109 -15.39 2.16 -5.55
N ALA A 110 -15.07 1.12 -6.31
CA ALA A 110 -14.13 0.08 -5.92
C ALA A 110 -12.73 0.63 -5.57
N THR A 111 -12.31 1.74 -6.22
CA THR A 111 -11.01 2.36 -5.98
C THR A 111 -10.83 2.92 -4.56
N GLU A 112 -11.91 3.15 -3.81
CA GLU A 112 -11.83 3.49 -2.39
C GLU A 112 -11.29 2.31 -1.55
N TYR A 113 -11.80 1.10 -1.84
CA TYR A 113 -11.31 -0.14 -1.24
C TYR A 113 -9.84 -0.37 -1.60
N HIS A 114 -9.49 -0.20 -2.87
CA HIS A 114 -8.11 -0.41 -3.35
C HIS A 114 -7.13 0.54 -2.65
N ARG A 115 -7.46 1.84 -2.57
CA ARG A 115 -6.63 2.83 -1.88
C ARG A 115 -6.38 2.42 -0.43
N ILE A 116 -7.45 2.12 0.32
CA ILE A 116 -7.35 1.79 1.74
C ILE A 116 -6.63 0.46 1.95
N ALA A 117 -6.92 -0.56 1.13
CA ALA A 117 -6.23 -1.85 1.21
C ALA A 117 -4.72 -1.71 0.96
N LEU A 118 -4.32 -0.96 -0.07
CA LEU A 118 -2.91 -0.69 -0.38
C LEU A 118 -2.23 0.11 0.73
N THR A 119 -2.92 1.10 1.29
CA THR A 119 -2.41 1.88 2.42
C THR A 119 -2.24 1.00 3.64
N ALA A 120 -3.25 0.21 4.02
CA ALA A 120 -3.18 -0.71 5.15
C ALA A 120 -2.00 -1.69 5.01
N ALA A 121 -1.83 -2.31 3.84
CA ALA A 121 -0.72 -3.21 3.56
C ALA A 121 0.65 -2.51 3.66
N ALA A 122 0.77 -1.28 3.15
CA ALA A 122 2.01 -0.51 3.21
C ALA A 122 2.40 -0.14 4.65
N LEU A 123 1.41 0.06 5.52
CA LEU A 123 1.60 0.39 6.93
C LEU A 123 1.74 -0.87 7.83
N GLY A 124 1.74 -2.07 7.25
CA GLY A 124 1.89 -3.34 7.98
C GLY A 124 0.59 -3.91 8.56
N GLY A 125 -0.58 -3.41 8.14
CA GLY A 125 -1.89 -3.98 8.45
C GLY A 125 -2.26 -5.12 7.50
N ASP A 126 -3.30 -5.86 7.86
CA ASP A 126 -3.87 -6.93 7.03
C ASP A 126 -5.16 -6.46 6.36
N PRO A 127 -5.15 -6.12 5.05
CA PRO A 127 -6.35 -5.66 4.36
C PRO A 127 -7.37 -6.78 4.08
N THR A 128 -7.03 -8.05 4.29
CA THR A 128 -7.97 -9.19 4.17
C THR A 128 -8.80 -9.38 5.44
N SER A 129 -8.42 -8.70 6.53
CA SER A 129 -9.13 -8.69 7.82
C SER A 129 -8.97 -7.32 8.48
N PHE A 130 -9.51 -6.27 7.83
CA PHE A 130 -9.29 -4.87 8.23
C PHE A 130 -10.50 -4.30 8.98
N GLY A 131 -10.58 -4.65 10.27
CA GLY A 131 -11.70 -4.27 11.14
C GLY A 131 -12.86 -5.25 11.08
N THR A 132 -13.97 -4.85 11.70
CA THR A 132 -15.12 -5.73 11.94
C THR A 132 -16.42 -5.04 11.54
N LYS A 133 -17.27 -5.76 10.84
CA LYS A 133 -18.63 -5.31 10.51
C LYS A 133 -19.55 -5.35 11.76
N PRO A 134 -20.71 -4.66 11.72
CA PRO A 134 -21.65 -4.68 12.85
C PRO A 134 -22.15 -6.08 13.26
N ASP A 135 -22.14 -7.05 12.35
CA ASP A 135 -22.53 -8.44 12.60
C ASP A 135 -21.39 -9.30 13.19
N GLY A 136 -20.23 -8.72 13.43
CA GLY A 136 -19.04 -9.38 13.98
C GLY A 136 -18.16 -10.08 12.94
N THR A 137 -18.48 -10.01 11.66
CA THR A 137 -17.62 -10.59 10.60
C THR A 137 -16.46 -9.64 10.24
N PRO A 138 -15.28 -10.17 9.86
CA PRO A 138 -14.17 -9.34 9.42
C PRO A 138 -14.49 -8.63 8.10
N ILE A 139 -13.89 -7.44 7.91
CA ILE A 139 -13.94 -6.70 6.67
C ILE A 139 -12.77 -7.12 5.79
N ASP A 140 -13.05 -7.73 4.64
CA ASP A 140 -12.04 -8.09 3.63
C ASP A 140 -12.06 -7.04 2.51
N LEU A 141 -11.21 -6.02 2.66
CA LEU A 141 -11.09 -4.94 1.66
C LEU A 141 -10.57 -5.43 0.31
N VAL A 142 -9.79 -6.51 0.31
CA VAL A 142 -9.23 -7.09 -0.92
C VAL A 142 -10.33 -7.80 -1.70
N ALA A 143 -11.04 -8.74 -1.08
CA ALA A 143 -12.13 -9.46 -1.73
C ALA A 143 -13.26 -8.51 -2.16
N GLU A 144 -13.72 -7.67 -1.25
CA GLU A 144 -14.88 -6.81 -1.46
C GLU A 144 -14.61 -5.66 -2.45
N GLY A 145 -13.36 -5.19 -2.53
CA GLY A 145 -12.96 -4.16 -3.49
C GLY A 145 -12.52 -4.70 -4.86
N THR A 146 -12.27 -6.02 -4.99
CA THR A 146 -11.71 -6.59 -6.21
C THR A 146 -12.56 -7.75 -6.75
N TYR A 147 -12.14 -8.98 -6.48
CA TYR A 147 -12.71 -10.17 -7.12
C TYR A 147 -14.15 -10.50 -6.70
N ASN A 148 -14.62 -9.99 -5.57
CA ASN A 148 -16.02 -10.11 -5.11
C ASN A 148 -16.74 -8.76 -5.03
N TRP A 149 -16.29 -7.75 -5.79
CA TRP A 149 -16.95 -6.44 -5.81
C TRP A 149 -18.46 -6.54 -6.08
N GLN A 150 -19.27 -5.97 -5.18
CA GLN A 150 -20.73 -6.02 -5.21
C GLN A 150 -21.39 -4.63 -5.34
N GLY A 151 -20.58 -3.59 -5.63
CA GLY A 151 -21.13 -2.24 -5.80
C GLY A 151 -22.14 -2.11 -6.94
N GLU A 152 -22.83 -0.98 -6.98
CA GLU A 152 -23.88 -0.68 -7.97
C GLU A 152 -23.37 -0.74 -9.42
N ASN A 153 -22.10 -0.41 -9.63
CA ASN A 153 -21.46 -0.40 -10.95
C ASN A 153 -20.50 -1.58 -11.09
N ASP A 154 -20.17 -1.90 -12.35
CA ASP A 154 -19.10 -2.83 -12.68
C ASP A 154 -17.76 -2.34 -12.15
N LEU A 155 -16.83 -3.27 -11.86
CA LEU A 155 -15.46 -2.96 -11.38
C LEU A 155 -14.74 -1.99 -12.31
N GLY A 156 -14.98 -2.08 -13.63
CA GLY A 156 -14.43 -1.21 -14.65
C GLY A 156 -15.16 0.11 -14.85
N ALA A 157 -16.20 0.43 -14.10
CA ALA A 157 -16.99 1.66 -14.26
C ALA A 157 -16.14 2.95 -14.07
N GLN A 158 -15.05 2.85 -13.30
CA GLN A 158 -14.07 3.92 -13.14
C GLN A 158 -12.96 3.88 -14.21
N GLY A 159 -13.22 3.24 -15.35
CA GLY A 159 -12.26 3.05 -16.44
C GLY A 159 -11.13 2.09 -16.06
N LEU A 160 -9.97 2.28 -16.68
CA LEU A 160 -8.77 1.45 -16.41
C LEU A 160 -8.32 1.49 -14.95
N ASN A 161 -8.60 2.57 -14.23
CA ASN A 161 -8.22 2.69 -12.82
C ASN A 161 -8.85 1.59 -11.96
N GLY A 162 -10.12 1.25 -12.18
CA GLY A 162 -10.76 0.15 -11.47
C GLY A 162 -10.00 -1.17 -11.61
N TRP A 163 -9.62 -1.52 -12.84
CA TRP A 163 -8.90 -2.76 -13.15
C TRP A 163 -7.45 -2.75 -12.69
N ILE A 164 -6.72 -1.65 -12.93
CA ILE A 164 -5.30 -1.54 -12.58
C ILE A 164 -5.15 -1.60 -11.05
N PHE A 165 -5.93 -0.82 -10.31
CA PHE A 165 -5.83 -0.81 -8.84
C PHE A 165 -6.36 -2.10 -8.21
N ALA A 166 -7.33 -2.79 -8.82
CA ALA A 166 -7.73 -4.12 -8.38
C ALA A 166 -6.58 -5.12 -8.48
N LEU A 167 -5.87 -5.16 -9.62
CA LEU A 167 -4.70 -6.03 -9.79
C LEU A 167 -3.58 -5.68 -8.81
N LEU A 168 -3.27 -4.39 -8.65
CA LEU A 168 -2.26 -3.93 -7.68
C LEU A 168 -2.62 -4.35 -6.25
N THR A 169 -3.90 -4.27 -5.89
CA THR A 169 -4.37 -4.65 -4.54
C THR A 169 -4.21 -6.15 -4.30
N VAL A 170 -4.63 -6.98 -5.25
CA VAL A 170 -4.50 -8.44 -5.15
C VAL A 170 -3.02 -8.85 -5.10
N ASP A 171 -2.17 -8.22 -5.92
CA ASP A 171 -0.73 -8.50 -5.97
C ASP A 171 0.02 -8.02 -4.72
N ALA A 172 -0.38 -6.89 -4.15
CA ALA A 172 0.27 -6.32 -2.95
C ALA A 172 0.23 -7.25 -1.74
N VAL A 173 -0.82 -8.08 -1.63
CA VAL A 173 -0.98 -9.06 -0.53
C VAL A 173 -0.84 -10.51 -1.00
N ASN A 174 -0.47 -10.71 -2.25
CA ASN A 174 -0.38 -12.04 -2.88
C ASN A 174 -1.65 -12.88 -2.65
N ALA A 175 -2.82 -12.26 -2.84
CA ALA A 175 -4.10 -12.93 -2.61
C ALA A 175 -4.41 -13.96 -3.69
N ASP A 176 -4.87 -15.13 -3.25
CA ASP A 176 -5.45 -16.14 -4.13
C ASP A 176 -6.89 -15.74 -4.49
N ILE A 177 -7.20 -15.69 -5.79
CA ILE A 177 -8.55 -15.42 -6.27
C ILE A 177 -9.30 -16.74 -6.37
N PRO A 178 -10.44 -16.93 -5.64
CA PRO A 178 -11.25 -18.13 -5.74
C PRO A 178 -11.75 -18.40 -7.16
N ALA A 179 -11.90 -19.68 -7.52
CA ALA A 179 -12.34 -20.07 -8.87
C ALA A 179 -13.78 -19.63 -9.20
N ASP A 180 -14.59 -19.43 -8.18
CA ASP A 180 -15.98 -18.96 -8.24
C ASP A 180 -16.12 -17.45 -8.01
N ALA A 181 -15.04 -16.72 -7.96
CA ALA A 181 -15.03 -15.27 -7.82
C ALA A 181 -15.74 -14.57 -9.00
N ARG A 182 -16.40 -13.43 -8.72
CA ARG A 182 -17.11 -12.64 -9.74
C ARG A 182 -16.17 -12.11 -10.81
N TYR A 183 -14.94 -11.75 -10.44
CA TYR A 183 -13.89 -11.27 -11.35
C TYR A 183 -12.65 -12.12 -11.18
N SER A 184 -12.05 -12.53 -12.29
CA SER A 184 -10.81 -13.31 -12.35
C SER A 184 -9.64 -12.47 -12.90
N ARG A 185 -8.44 -13.05 -12.92
CA ARG A 185 -7.26 -12.44 -13.58
C ARG A 185 -7.27 -12.60 -15.11
N GLN A 186 -8.24 -13.32 -15.68
CA GLN A 186 -8.34 -13.61 -17.11
C GLN A 186 -9.36 -12.70 -17.79
#